data_c9c1aa8812818010a536de0e568b7186
#
_entry.id   c9c1aa8812818010a536de0e568b7186
#
_cell.length_a   1.000
_cell.length_b   1.000
_cell.length_c   1.000
_cell.angle_alpha   90.00
_cell.angle_beta   90.00
_cell.angle_gamma   90.00
#
_symmetry.space_group_name_H-M   'P 1'
#
loop_
_entity.id
_entity.type
_entity.pdbx_description
1 polymer ?
#
loop_
_entity_poly.entity_id
_entity_poly.type
_entity_poly.pdbx_seq_one_letter_code
_entity_poly.pdbx_strand_id
1 'polypeptide(L)' 'VPNMTVTAPKDGTELLGLLRAAVDHEDGPFCFRYPRDVTPDVPPAFADVKAVPYATWEVERRGRDLAILAIGTMVQPALD' A
#
# COMPACT_ATOMS: atom_id res chain seq x y z
N VAL A 1 4.19 0.00 -20.00
CA VAL A 1 5.20 1.06 -19.90
C VAL A 1 6.38 0.53 -19.09
N PRO A 2 7.58 0.59 -19.66
CA PRO A 2 8.76 0.09 -18.94
C PRO A 2 9.07 0.95 -17.71
N ASN A 3 9.63 0.30 -16.69
CA ASN A 3 10.02 0.93 -15.42
C ASN A 3 8.85 1.54 -14.64
N MET A 4 7.60 1.17 -14.95
CA MET A 4 6.45 1.64 -14.20
C MET A 4 6.29 0.83 -12.92
N THR A 5 6.12 1.52 -11.79
CA THR A 5 5.76 0.91 -10.53
C THR A 5 4.24 0.97 -10.37
N VAL A 6 3.61 -0.18 -10.15
CA VAL A 6 2.15 -0.26 -9.95
C VAL A 6 1.88 -0.65 -8.51
N THR A 7 1.06 0.14 -7.82
CA THR A 7 0.76 -0.08 -6.41
C THR A 7 -0.75 -0.15 -6.17
N ALA A 8 -1.12 -0.88 -5.13
CA ALA A 8 -2.52 -1.01 -4.71
C ALA A 8 -2.57 -0.94 -3.17
N PRO A 9 -2.84 0.25 -2.61
CA PRO A 9 -2.85 0.40 -1.16
C PRO A 9 -4.00 -0.37 -0.51
N LYS A 10 -3.74 -0.85 0.71
CA LYS A 10 -4.74 -1.60 1.49
C LYS A 10 -5.70 -0.66 2.24
N ASP A 11 -5.26 0.55 2.57
CA ASP A 11 -6.03 1.53 3.33
C ASP A 11 -5.58 2.94 3.01
N GLY A 12 -6.20 3.93 3.67
CA GLY A 12 -5.88 5.34 3.45
C GLY A 12 -4.49 5.71 3.92
N THR A 13 -4.03 5.14 5.02
CA THR A 13 -2.68 5.38 5.54
C THR A 13 -1.63 4.89 4.56
N GLU A 14 -1.80 3.69 4.02
CA GLU A 14 -0.86 3.15 3.03
C GLU A 14 -0.88 3.96 1.73
N LEU A 15 -2.06 4.44 1.31
CA LEU A 15 -2.14 5.31 0.12
C LEU A 15 -1.29 6.56 0.31
N LEU A 16 -1.38 7.22 1.47
CA LEU A 16 -0.56 8.39 1.75
C LEU A 16 0.93 8.04 1.79
N GLY A 17 1.28 6.90 2.37
CA GLY A 17 2.66 6.42 2.40
C GLY A 17 3.21 6.14 1.00
N LEU A 18 2.38 5.60 0.12
CA LEU A 18 2.76 5.36 -1.28
C LEU A 18 2.90 6.67 -2.06
N LEU A 19 2.02 7.65 -1.80
CA LEU A 19 2.15 8.98 -2.41
C LEU A 19 3.47 9.64 -2.02
N ARG A 20 3.84 9.50 -0.75
CA ARG A 20 5.10 10.03 -0.27
C ARG A 20 6.30 9.33 -0.92
N ALA A 21 6.22 8.01 -1.05
CA ALA A 21 7.25 7.24 -1.76
C ALA A 21 7.35 7.66 -3.23
N ALA A 22 6.21 7.92 -3.87
CA ALA A 22 6.18 8.32 -5.28
C ALA A 22 6.85 9.68 -5.52
N VAL A 23 6.68 10.63 -4.59
CA VAL A 23 7.32 11.95 -4.70
C VAL A 23 8.83 11.83 -4.73
N ASP A 24 9.39 10.86 -4.00
CA ASP A 24 10.82 10.63 -3.91
C ASP A 24 11.34 9.66 -4.98
N HIS A 25 10.43 9.03 -5.74
CA HIS A 25 10.80 8.01 -6.74
C HIS A 25 11.18 8.66 -8.07
N GLU A 26 12.39 8.40 -8.56
CA GLU A 26 12.92 9.02 -9.76
C GLU A 26 13.16 8.05 -10.92
N ASP A 27 12.94 6.74 -10.70
CA ASP A 27 13.33 5.70 -11.65
C ASP A 27 12.28 5.38 -12.71
N GLY A 28 11.14 6.07 -12.70
CA GLY A 28 10.09 5.84 -13.69
C GLY A 28 8.71 6.24 -13.19
N PRO A 29 7.67 5.97 -13.98
CA PRO A 29 6.29 6.28 -13.60
C PRO A 29 5.84 5.49 -12.37
N PHE A 30 4.96 6.10 -11.57
CA PHE A 30 4.43 5.49 -10.35
C PHE A 30 2.90 5.53 -10.44
N CYS A 31 2.27 4.37 -10.35
CA CYS A 31 0.83 4.22 -10.54
C CYS A 31 0.16 3.75 -9.25
N PHE A 32 -0.99 4.34 -8.94
CA PHE A 32 -1.80 3.97 -7.78
C PHE A 32 -3.13 3.38 -8.25
N ARG A 33 -3.46 2.20 -7.74
CA ARG A 33 -4.76 1.56 -7.96
C ARG A 33 -5.54 1.58 -6.66
N TYR A 34 -6.58 2.39 -6.57
CA TYR A 34 -7.41 2.47 -5.38
C TYR A 34 -8.89 2.44 -5.75
N PRO A 35 -9.75 1.86 -4.89
CA PRO A 35 -11.17 1.76 -5.18
C PRO A 35 -11.87 3.09 -4.93
N ARG A 36 -13.03 3.24 -5.53
CA ARG A 36 -13.95 4.31 -5.20
C ARG A 36 -14.82 3.85 -4.04
N ASP A 37 -14.27 3.91 -2.85
CA ASP A 37 -14.89 3.33 -1.66
C ASP A 37 -14.41 4.07 -0.41
N VAL A 38 -15.00 3.72 0.74
CA VAL A 38 -14.62 4.29 2.02
C VAL A 38 -13.37 3.58 2.53
N THR A 39 -12.41 4.35 3.04
CA THR A 39 -11.20 3.75 3.62
C THR A 39 -11.53 3.07 4.95
N PRO A 40 -10.92 1.91 5.25
CA PRO A 40 -11.15 1.21 6.50
C PRO A 40 -10.51 1.87 7.72
N ASP A 41 -9.67 2.87 7.52
CA ASP A 41 -8.94 3.55 8.59
C ASP A 41 -9.17 5.06 8.54
N VAL A 42 -8.66 5.74 9.59
CA VAL A 42 -8.59 7.20 9.62
C VAL A 42 -7.12 7.58 9.43
N PRO A 43 -6.73 7.98 8.22
CA PRO A 43 -5.33 8.26 7.96
C PRO A 43 -4.85 9.52 8.69
N PRO A 44 -3.57 9.56 9.10
CA PRO A 44 -2.98 10.77 9.68
C PRO A 44 -2.77 11.85 8.63
N ALA A 45 -2.38 13.05 9.07
CA ALA A 45 -1.99 14.11 8.14
C ALA A 45 -0.79 13.65 7.29
N PHE A 46 -0.74 14.10 6.04
CA PHE A 46 0.32 13.68 5.11
C PHE A 46 1.73 13.91 5.67
N ALA A 47 1.92 15.02 6.39
CA ALA A 47 3.24 15.34 6.97
C ALA A 47 3.71 14.30 8.00
N ASP A 48 2.77 13.58 8.62
CA ASP A 48 3.07 12.60 9.67
C ASP A 48 3.19 11.18 9.13
N VAL A 49 2.99 10.98 7.83
CA VAL A 49 3.02 9.66 7.21
C VAL A 49 4.43 9.35 6.71
N LYS A 50 4.91 8.15 7.00
CA LYS A 50 6.19 7.68 6.48
C LYS A 50 6.01 7.08 5.10
N ALA A 51 7.01 7.25 4.24
CA ALA A 51 7.02 6.62 2.92
C ALA A 51 7.03 5.10 3.07
N VAL A 52 6.24 4.43 2.22
CA VAL A 52 6.27 2.97 2.15
C VAL A 52 7.60 2.55 1.52
N PRO A 53 8.36 1.63 2.16
CA PRO A 53 9.62 1.17 1.57
C PRO A 53 9.39 0.44 0.24
N TYR A 54 10.21 0.77 -0.76
CA TYR A 54 10.08 0.19 -2.09
C TYR A 54 10.44 -1.29 -2.09
N ALA A 55 9.65 -2.09 -2.82
CA ALA A 55 9.89 -3.53 -3.01
C ALA A 55 10.00 -4.32 -1.70
N THR A 56 9.10 -4.03 -0.76
CA THR A 56 9.06 -4.74 0.53
C THR A 56 7.72 -5.42 0.76
N TRP A 57 7.73 -6.35 1.70
CA TRP A 57 6.53 -7.03 2.18
C TRP A 57 6.27 -6.64 3.62
N GLU A 58 5.01 -6.57 3.98
CA GLU A 58 4.60 -6.33 5.36
C GLU A 58 3.86 -7.56 5.88
N VAL A 59 4.25 -8.04 7.06
CA VAL A 59 3.57 -9.16 7.72
C VAL A 59 2.47 -8.59 8.60
N GLU A 60 1.22 -8.77 8.17
CA GLU A 60 0.04 -8.28 8.90
C GLU A 60 -0.34 -9.21 10.05
N ARG A 61 -0.18 -10.51 9.86
CA ARG A 61 -0.51 -11.53 10.86
C ARG A 61 0.42 -12.70 10.72
N ARG A 62 1.01 -13.12 11.83
CA ARG A 62 1.90 -14.25 11.82
C ARG A 62 1.14 -15.56 11.98
N GLY A 63 1.63 -16.61 11.37
CA GLY A 63 1.04 -17.94 11.42
C GLY A 63 2.04 -19.00 11.04
N ARG A 64 1.59 -20.26 10.90
CA ARG A 64 2.48 -21.38 10.63
C ARG A 64 2.02 -22.31 9.50
N ASP A 65 0.71 -22.43 9.30
CA ASP A 65 0.17 -23.47 8.43
C ASP A 65 -0.12 -23.01 7.02
N LEU A 66 -0.31 -21.71 6.83
CA LEU A 66 -0.71 -21.16 5.54
C LEU A 66 -0.19 -19.72 5.41
N ALA A 67 0.23 -19.37 4.20
CA ALA A 67 0.57 -17.99 3.87
C ALA A 67 -0.45 -17.43 2.88
N ILE A 68 -0.98 -16.25 3.17
CA ILE A 68 -1.88 -15.53 2.28
C ILE A 68 -1.18 -14.27 1.82
N LEU A 69 -0.96 -14.13 0.51
CA LEU A 69 -0.39 -12.94 -0.08
C LEU A 69 -1.52 -12.07 -0.59
N ALA A 70 -1.80 -10.97 0.13
CA ALA A 70 -2.93 -10.11 -0.18
C ALA A 70 -2.45 -8.73 -0.61
N ILE A 71 -3.20 -8.08 -1.49
CA ILE A 71 -2.86 -6.78 -2.00
C ILE A 71 -4.12 -5.89 -2.06
N GLY A 72 -3.93 -4.61 -1.77
CA GLY A 72 -5.00 -3.62 -1.91
C GLY A 72 -6.21 -3.92 -1.06
N THR A 73 -7.38 -3.83 -1.65
CA THR A 73 -8.66 -4.03 -0.95
C THR A 73 -8.87 -5.45 -0.45
N MET A 74 -8.05 -6.41 -0.90
CA MET A 74 -8.18 -7.80 -0.46
C MET A 74 -7.49 -8.07 0.88
N VAL A 75 -6.73 -7.12 1.39
CA VAL A 75 -6.05 -7.29 2.69
C VAL A 75 -7.05 -7.41 3.84
N GLN A 76 -8.07 -6.55 3.88
CA GLN A 76 -9.09 -6.64 4.94
C GLN A 76 -9.84 -7.98 4.94
N PRO A 77 -10.39 -8.46 3.81
CA PRO A 77 -10.99 -9.79 3.78
C PRO A 77 -10.04 -10.91 4.20
N ALA A 78 -8.77 -10.80 3.86
CA ALA A 78 -7.78 -11.81 4.26
C ALA A 78 -7.54 -11.81 5.77
N LEU A 79 -7.65 -10.66 6.44
CA LEU A 79 -7.49 -10.55 7.88
C LEU A 79 -8.74 -11.06 8.64
N ASP A 80 -9.90 -10.97 8.02
CA ASP A 80 -11.14 -11.45 8.59
C ASP A 80 -11.26 -12.98 8.43
#